data_d0da84987559d5c1efe39089ecfd5088
#
_entry.id   d0da84987559d5c1efe39089ecfd5088
#
_cell.length_a   1.000
_cell.length_b   1.000
_cell.length_c   1.000
_cell.angle_alpha   90.00
_cell.angle_beta   90.00
_cell.angle_gamma   90.00
#
_symmetry.space_group_name_H-M   'P 1'
#
loop_
_entity.id
_entity.type
_entity.pdbx_description
1 polymer ?
#
loop_
_entity_poly.entity_id
_entity_poly.type
_entity_poly.pdbx_seq_one_letter_code
_entity_poly.pdbx_strand_id
1 'polypeptide(L)'
;MSTVVTMSTETNKASVRRFYEEVFNKRNRAAIDEFIDPNQVDHDAPPGTLGGLKGAKQTLTMYLTAFPDLHFTVEDIIAEGDRVVARLAVRGTQQGAFMGIPPTGKQATSTAIDINRFAGGKSVEHWLNMDTLGLLQQLGVIPAPGQ
;
A
#
# COMPACT_ATOMS: atom_id res chain seq x y z
N MET A 1 -13.37 -28.88 -5.05
CA MET A 1 -12.24 -28.54 -4.18
C MET A 1 -11.25 -27.65 -4.92
N SER A 2 -10.65 -28.19 -5.97
CA SER A 2 -9.68 -27.42 -6.75
C SER A 2 -10.29 -26.18 -7.42
N THR A 3 -11.58 -26.22 -7.76
CA THR A 3 -12.25 -25.07 -8.37
C THR A 3 -12.28 -23.84 -7.48
N VAL A 4 -12.40 -24.03 -6.14
CA VAL A 4 -12.39 -22.91 -5.18
C VAL A 4 -11.05 -22.20 -5.20
N VAL A 5 -9.93 -22.95 -5.24
CA VAL A 5 -8.58 -22.38 -5.29
C VAL A 5 -8.38 -21.62 -6.60
N THR A 6 -8.80 -22.18 -7.73
CA THR A 6 -8.66 -21.56 -9.06
C THR A 6 -9.43 -20.24 -9.14
N MET A 7 -10.68 -20.21 -8.62
CA MET A 7 -11.46 -18.98 -8.59
C MET A 7 -10.80 -17.94 -7.71
N SER A 8 -10.14 -18.35 -6.63
CA SER A 8 -9.53 -17.45 -5.67
C SER A 8 -8.41 -16.61 -6.26
N THR A 9 -7.59 -17.14 -7.20
CA THR A 9 -6.49 -16.36 -7.76
C THR A 9 -7.00 -15.14 -8.54
N GLU A 10 -7.97 -15.30 -9.41
CA GLU A 10 -8.53 -14.19 -10.16
C GLU A 10 -9.30 -13.22 -9.25
N THR A 11 -10.09 -13.75 -8.32
CA THR A 11 -10.82 -12.94 -7.36
C THR A 11 -9.86 -12.14 -6.47
N ASN A 12 -8.79 -12.76 -6.00
CA ASN A 12 -7.82 -12.09 -5.14
C ASN A 12 -7.04 -11.00 -5.90
N LYS A 13 -6.68 -11.25 -7.16
CA LYS A 13 -6.07 -10.20 -8.00
C LYS A 13 -7.00 -9.01 -8.18
N ALA A 14 -8.28 -9.27 -8.47
CA ALA A 14 -9.27 -8.22 -8.61
C ALA A 14 -9.44 -7.43 -7.31
N SER A 15 -9.39 -8.11 -6.17
CA SER A 15 -9.47 -7.45 -4.86
C SER A 15 -8.30 -6.49 -4.64
N VAL A 16 -7.08 -6.90 -4.99
CA VAL A 16 -5.90 -6.02 -4.83
C VAL A 16 -6.03 -4.78 -5.72
N ARG A 17 -6.41 -4.95 -7.00
CA ARG A 17 -6.63 -3.81 -7.90
C ARG A 17 -7.67 -2.86 -7.35
N ARG A 18 -8.78 -3.42 -6.87
CA ARG A 18 -9.89 -2.64 -6.33
C ARG A 18 -9.48 -1.92 -5.04
N PHE A 19 -8.65 -2.54 -4.21
CA PHE A 19 -8.14 -1.92 -2.99
C PHE A 19 -7.41 -0.61 -3.30
N TYR A 20 -6.45 -0.64 -4.21
CA TYR A 20 -5.70 0.57 -4.56
C TYR A 20 -6.58 1.62 -5.23
N GLU A 21 -7.47 1.21 -6.10
CA GLU A 21 -8.36 2.14 -6.80
C GLU A 21 -9.39 2.77 -5.86
N GLU A 22 -10.09 1.96 -5.08
CA GLU A 22 -11.17 2.46 -4.23
C GLU A 22 -10.65 3.13 -2.97
N VAL A 23 -9.78 2.46 -2.23
CA VAL A 23 -9.35 2.96 -0.92
C VAL A 23 -8.39 4.13 -1.07
N PHE A 24 -7.37 3.99 -1.91
CA PHE A 24 -6.38 5.05 -2.09
C PHE A 24 -6.78 6.08 -3.13
N ASN A 25 -7.01 5.67 -4.37
CA ASN A 25 -7.21 6.63 -5.46
C ASN A 25 -8.52 7.40 -5.35
N LYS A 26 -9.61 6.71 -5.03
CA LYS A 26 -10.92 7.34 -4.87
C LYS A 26 -11.21 7.82 -3.47
N ARG A 27 -10.34 7.56 -2.51
CA ARG A 27 -10.52 7.96 -1.10
C ARG A 27 -11.73 7.32 -0.43
N ASN A 28 -12.18 6.17 -0.93
CA ASN A 28 -13.27 5.42 -0.29
C ASN A 28 -12.69 4.63 0.89
N ARG A 29 -12.46 5.32 2.00
CA ARG A 29 -11.80 4.76 3.17
C ARG A 29 -12.58 3.59 3.78
N ALA A 30 -13.90 3.67 3.75
CA ALA A 30 -14.75 2.62 4.33
C ALA A 30 -14.56 1.27 3.63
N ALA A 31 -14.16 1.27 2.35
CA ALA A 31 -13.94 0.04 1.61
C ALA A 31 -12.77 -0.79 2.15
N ILE A 32 -11.88 -0.21 2.96
CA ILE A 32 -10.75 -0.96 3.52
C ILE A 32 -11.20 -2.17 4.34
N ASP A 33 -12.36 -2.08 4.98
CA ASP A 33 -12.92 -3.17 5.78
C ASP A 33 -13.21 -4.42 4.95
N GLU A 34 -13.42 -4.25 3.65
CA GLU A 34 -13.70 -5.36 2.74
C GLU A 34 -12.44 -6.14 2.34
N PHE A 35 -11.26 -5.52 2.47
CA PHE A 35 -10.01 -6.09 1.98
C PHE A 35 -9.10 -6.62 3.06
N ILE A 36 -9.08 -5.98 4.23
CA ILE A 36 -8.13 -6.28 5.29
C ILE A 36 -8.84 -7.05 6.40
N ASP A 37 -8.29 -8.22 6.74
CA ASP A 37 -8.77 -9.00 7.88
C ASP A 37 -8.50 -8.22 9.18
N PRO A 38 -9.45 -8.24 10.14
CA PRO A 38 -9.22 -7.57 11.42
C PRO A 38 -7.92 -7.97 12.12
N ASN A 39 -7.45 -9.19 11.88
CA ASN A 39 -6.25 -9.75 12.51
C ASN A 39 -5.08 -9.87 11.53
N GLN A 40 -5.08 -9.09 10.44
CA GLN A 40 -3.99 -9.15 9.47
C GLN A 40 -2.63 -8.96 10.13
N VAL A 41 -1.66 -9.77 9.73
CA VAL A 41 -0.25 -9.59 10.10
C VAL A 41 0.42 -8.78 8.99
N ASP A 42 0.84 -7.56 9.32
CA ASP A 42 1.58 -6.72 8.38
C ASP A 42 3.05 -6.69 8.82
N HIS A 43 3.90 -7.32 8.03
CA HIS A 43 5.32 -7.49 8.36
C HIS A 43 6.12 -6.19 8.19
N ASP A 44 5.58 -5.23 7.44
CA ASP A 44 6.29 -4.00 7.10
C ASP A 44 5.51 -2.75 7.53
N ALA A 45 4.65 -2.90 8.53
CA ALA A 45 3.90 -1.79 9.07
C ALA A 45 4.84 -0.74 9.68
N PRO A 46 4.52 0.55 9.54
CA PRO A 46 5.32 1.60 10.19
C PRO A 46 5.42 1.37 11.70
N PRO A 47 6.58 1.67 12.31
CA PRO A 47 6.75 1.52 13.75
C PRO A 47 5.67 2.27 14.55
N GLY A 48 5.16 1.64 15.59
CA GLY A 48 4.17 2.25 16.47
C GLY A 48 2.73 2.13 16.01
N THR A 49 2.46 1.50 14.86
CA THR A 49 1.08 1.25 14.44
C THR A 49 0.48 0.07 15.18
N LEU A 50 -0.84 0.08 15.31
CA LEU A 50 -1.58 -1.05 15.85
C LEU A 50 -1.52 -2.23 14.86
N GLY A 51 -1.83 -3.42 15.34
CA GLY A 51 -1.94 -4.59 14.46
C GLY A 51 -3.25 -4.60 13.67
N GLY A 52 -3.27 -5.43 12.61
CA GLY A 52 -4.47 -5.74 11.87
C GLY A 52 -5.10 -4.57 11.14
N LEU A 53 -6.41 -4.63 10.99
CA LEU A 53 -7.20 -3.62 10.29
C LEU A 53 -7.03 -2.24 10.90
N LYS A 54 -6.96 -2.15 12.22
CA LYS A 54 -6.77 -0.84 12.90
C LYS A 54 -5.46 -0.19 12.47
N GLY A 55 -4.39 -0.98 12.39
CA GLY A 55 -3.09 -0.49 11.92
C GLY A 55 -3.12 -0.10 10.46
N ALA A 56 -3.81 -0.85 9.62
CA ALA A 56 -3.97 -0.51 8.21
C ALA A 56 -4.68 0.84 8.05
N LYS A 57 -5.69 1.10 8.85
CA LYS A 57 -6.40 2.40 8.84
C LYS A 57 -5.50 3.54 9.30
N GLN A 58 -4.66 3.31 10.31
CA GLN A 58 -3.67 4.30 10.73
C GLN A 58 -2.68 4.62 9.61
N THR A 59 -2.18 3.59 8.94
CA THR A 59 -1.24 3.76 7.82
C THR A 59 -1.88 4.51 6.66
N LEU A 60 -3.12 4.19 6.32
CA LEU A 60 -3.86 4.90 5.29
C LEU A 60 -3.98 6.38 5.63
N THR A 61 -4.37 6.70 6.87
CA THR A 61 -4.47 8.09 7.32
C THR A 61 -3.14 8.81 7.26
N MET A 62 -2.06 8.14 7.68
CA MET A 62 -0.71 8.70 7.64
C MET A 62 -0.31 9.10 6.22
N TYR A 63 -0.48 8.20 5.26
CA TYR A 63 -0.13 8.49 3.87
C TYR A 63 -0.99 9.58 3.26
N LEU A 64 -2.31 9.55 3.47
CA LEU A 64 -3.21 10.54 2.88
C LEU A 64 -3.09 11.91 3.54
N THR A 65 -2.66 11.98 4.79
CA THR A 65 -2.35 13.25 5.45
C THR A 65 -1.06 13.85 4.90
N ALA A 66 -0.04 13.02 4.72
CA ALA A 66 1.24 13.47 4.18
C ALA A 66 1.14 13.83 2.70
N PHE A 67 0.41 13.05 1.93
CA PHE A 67 0.26 13.21 0.48
C PHE A 67 -1.22 13.19 0.11
N PRO A 68 -1.92 14.33 0.24
CA PRO A 68 -3.37 14.38 -0.03
C PRO A 68 -3.76 13.98 -1.45
N ASP A 69 -2.86 14.14 -2.41
CA ASP A 69 -3.05 13.79 -3.81
C ASP A 69 -2.45 12.42 -4.18
N LEU A 70 -2.17 11.58 -3.18
CA LEU A 70 -1.54 10.27 -3.41
C LEU A 70 -2.33 9.46 -4.44
N HIS A 71 -1.59 8.88 -5.40
CA HIS A 71 -2.16 8.06 -6.45
C HIS A 71 -1.30 6.84 -6.71
N PHE A 72 -1.92 5.68 -6.69
CA PHE A 72 -1.27 4.40 -7.01
C PHE A 72 -1.66 3.93 -8.40
N THR A 73 -0.68 3.38 -9.11
CA THR A 73 -0.90 2.66 -10.37
C THR A 73 -0.41 1.23 -10.17
N VAL A 74 -1.28 0.26 -10.43
CA VAL A 74 -0.89 -1.15 -10.41
C VAL A 74 -0.29 -1.47 -11.76
N GLU A 75 1.04 -1.60 -11.82
CA GLU A 75 1.78 -1.84 -13.07
C GLU A 75 1.69 -3.30 -13.48
N ASP A 76 1.88 -4.22 -12.54
CA ASP A 76 1.77 -5.66 -12.75
C ASP A 76 1.09 -6.30 -11.56
N ILE A 77 0.41 -7.42 -11.81
CA ILE A 77 -0.19 -8.20 -10.75
C ILE A 77 -0.08 -9.68 -11.11
N ILE A 78 0.42 -10.48 -10.17
CA ILE A 78 0.66 -11.90 -10.34
C ILE A 78 0.10 -12.62 -9.11
N ALA A 79 -0.53 -13.76 -9.31
CA ALA A 79 -1.04 -14.55 -8.20
C ALA A 79 -0.72 -16.03 -8.38
N GLU A 80 -0.41 -16.67 -7.27
CA GLU A 80 -0.24 -18.11 -7.19
C GLU A 80 -0.77 -18.59 -5.85
N GLY A 81 -1.64 -19.57 -5.87
CA GLY A 81 -2.28 -20.06 -4.66
C GLY A 81 -3.10 -18.95 -4.00
N ASP A 82 -2.80 -18.69 -2.74
CA ASP A 82 -3.48 -17.66 -1.95
C ASP A 82 -2.71 -16.33 -1.88
N ARG A 83 -1.65 -16.18 -2.66
CA ARG A 83 -0.80 -14.98 -2.64
C ARG A 83 -0.92 -14.17 -3.91
N VAL A 84 -0.95 -12.86 -3.74
CA VAL A 84 -0.98 -11.89 -4.84
C VAL A 84 0.19 -10.94 -4.68
N VAL A 85 0.96 -10.79 -5.76
CA VAL A 85 2.08 -9.84 -5.84
C VAL A 85 1.67 -8.70 -6.76
N ALA A 86 1.80 -7.47 -6.28
CA ALA A 86 1.53 -6.29 -7.08
C ALA A 86 2.78 -5.42 -7.17
N ARG A 87 3.14 -5.02 -8.39
CA ARG A 87 4.17 -4.02 -8.64
C ARG A 87 3.48 -2.68 -8.87
N LEU A 88 3.85 -1.70 -8.08
CA LEU A 88 3.13 -0.44 -7.95
C LEU A 88 4.02 0.74 -8.29
N ALA A 89 3.42 1.76 -8.92
CA ALA A 89 3.98 3.09 -8.98
C ALA A 89 3.09 3.99 -8.13
N VAL A 90 3.71 4.92 -7.40
CA VAL A 90 2.99 5.84 -6.52
C VAL A 90 3.54 7.25 -6.71
N ARG A 91 2.65 8.24 -6.69
CA ARG A 91 3.03 9.66 -6.78
C ARG A 91 2.21 10.47 -5.80
N GLY A 92 2.79 11.59 -5.37
CA GLY A 92 2.09 12.51 -4.51
C GLY A 92 2.93 13.74 -4.23
N THR A 93 2.27 14.74 -3.65
CA THR A 93 2.90 15.99 -3.21
C THR A 93 2.86 16.04 -1.70
N GLN A 94 4.02 16.25 -1.06
CA GLN A 94 4.10 16.27 0.39
C GLN A 94 3.56 17.57 0.95
N GLN A 95 2.34 17.53 1.47
CA GLN A 95 1.68 18.68 2.10
C GLN A 95 1.58 18.54 3.62
N GLY A 96 1.84 17.35 4.15
CA GLY A 96 1.83 17.09 5.59
C GLY A 96 3.11 16.39 6.03
N ALA A 97 3.34 16.32 7.34
CA ALA A 97 4.50 15.65 7.87
C ALA A 97 4.52 14.16 7.47
N PHE A 98 5.70 13.66 7.12
CA PHE A 98 5.90 12.27 6.73
C PHE A 98 7.15 11.74 7.42
N MET A 99 7.02 10.68 8.21
CA MET A 99 8.12 10.06 8.96
C MET A 99 8.93 11.10 9.75
N GLY A 100 8.23 12.05 10.39
CA GLY A 100 8.89 13.12 11.13
C GLY A 100 9.46 14.24 10.28
N ILE A 101 9.32 14.18 8.98
CA ILE A 101 9.82 15.19 8.04
C ILE A 101 8.74 16.25 7.84
N PRO A 102 9.05 17.54 8.11
CA PRO A 102 8.08 18.61 7.85
C PRO A 102 7.67 18.69 6.38
N PRO A 103 6.50 19.24 6.08
CA PRO A 103 6.04 19.39 4.70
C PRO A 103 7.05 20.12 3.83
N THR A 104 7.40 19.52 2.70
CA THR A 104 8.35 20.13 1.74
C THR A 104 7.63 20.82 0.58
N GLY A 105 6.35 20.46 0.35
CA GLY A 105 5.60 20.92 -0.82
C GLY A 105 6.08 20.29 -2.11
N LYS A 106 7.01 19.34 -2.06
CA LYS A 106 7.60 18.72 -3.25
C LYS A 106 6.79 17.54 -3.72
N GLN A 107 6.74 17.38 -5.04
CA GLN A 107 6.15 16.22 -5.68
C GLN A 107 7.19 15.11 -5.79
N ALA A 108 6.77 13.88 -5.55
CA ALA A 108 7.65 12.73 -5.62
C ALA A 108 6.92 11.54 -6.24
N THR A 109 7.70 10.66 -6.87
CA THR A 109 7.23 9.38 -7.35
C THR A 109 8.07 8.29 -6.71
N SER A 110 7.46 7.13 -6.49
CA SER A 110 8.18 5.98 -5.94
C SER A 110 7.63 4.70 -6.54
N THR A 111 8.33 3.61 -6.30
CA THR A 111 7.89 2.28 -6.69
C THR A 111 7.79 1.41 -5.47
N ALA A 112 6.91 0.42 -5.53
CA ALA A 112 6.75 -0.53 -4.45
C ALA A 112 6.35 -1.89 -5.02
N ILE A 113 6.65 -2.93 -4.26
CA ILE A 113 6.15 -4.27 -4.52
C ILE A 113 5.53 -4.76 -3.23
N ASP A 114 4.28 -5.19 -3.27
CA ASP A 114 3.66 -5.79 -2.12
C ASP A 114 3.20 -7.20 -2.41
N ILE A 115 3.05 -7.97 -1.33
CA ILE A 115 2.49 -9.30 -1.35
C ILE A 115 1.38 -9.35 -0.32
N ASN A 116 0.22 -9.84 -0.75
CA ASN A 116 -0.90 -10.13 0.15
C ASN A 116 -1.21 -11.62 0.11
N ARG A 117 -1.38 -12.24 1.27
CA ARG A 117 -1.92 -13.59 1.37
C ARG A 117 -3.38 -13.48 1.79
N PHE A 118 -4.23 -14.19 1.07
CA PHE A 118 -5.68 -14.12 1.25
C PHE A 118 -6.24 -15.36 1.95
N ALA A 119 -7.23 -15.15 2.79
CA ALA A 119 -8.05 -16.22 3.35
C ALA A 119 -9.45 -15.65 3.55
N GLY A 120 -10.46 -16.41 3.13
CA GLY A 120 -11.84 -15.97 3.25
C GLY A 120 -12.17 -14.68 2.51
N GLY A 121 -11.45 -14.41 1.44
CA GLY A 121 -11.66 -13.20 0.61
C GLY A 121 -11.01 -11.95 1.16
N LYS A 122 -10.23 -12.02 2.23
CA LYS A 122 -9.54 -10.88 2.82
C LYS A 122 -8.05 -11.12 2.95
N SER A 123 -7.26 -10.05 2.91
CA SER A 123 -5.82 -10.12 3.15
C SER A 123 -5.57 -10.39 4.63
N VAL A 124 -4.93 -11.52 4.91
CA VAL A 124 -4.58 -11.94 6.26
C VAL A 124 -3.11 -11.74 6.57
N GLU A 125 -2.30 -11.50 5.55
CA GLU A 125 -0.86 -11.28 5.73
C GLU A 125 -0.35 -10.38 4.61
N HIS A 126 0.55 -9.44 4.96
CA HIS A 126 1.01 -8.43 4.02
C HIS A 126 2.50 -8.17 4.20
N TRP A 127 3.22 -8.04 3.09
CA TRP A 127 4.62 -7.62 3.01
C TRP A 127 4.73 -6.48 2.00
N LEU A 128 5.62 -5.53 2.28
CA LEU A 128 5.82 -4.38 1.40
C LEU A 128 7.29 -4.01 1.34
N ASN A 129 7.79 -3.80 0.14
CA ASN A 129 9.05 -3.11 -0.08
C ASN A 129 8.81 -1.90 -0.98
N MET A 130 9.22 -0.73 -0.51
CA MET A 130 9.07 0.52 -1.22
C MET A 130 10.44 1.16 -1.40
N ASP A 131 10.65 1.86 -2.51
CA ASP A 131 11.84 2.66 -2.73
C ASP A 131 11.79 3.94 -1.87
N THR A 132 11.98 3.77 -0.57
CA THR A 132 11.96 4.87 0.39
C THR A 132 13.14 5.80 0.20
N LEU A 133 14.32 5.26 -0.14
CA LEU A 133 15.50 6.08 -0.39
C LEU A 133 15.25 7.07 -1.53
N GLY A 134 14.73 6.59 -2.66
CA GLY A 134 14.42 7.45 -3.80
C GLY A 134 13.38 8.52 -3.45
N LEU A 135 12.38 8.15 -2.66
CA LEU A 135 11.37 9.09 -2.18
C LEU A 135 12.01 10.20 -1.35
N LEU A 136 12.84 9.85 -0.37
CA LEU A 136 13.48 10.83 0.51
C LEU A 136 14.46 11.74 -0.25
N GLN A 137 15.14 11.20 -1.26
CA GLN A 137 16.01 12.01 -2.14
C GLN A 137 15.18 13.05 -2.91
N GLN A 138 14.03 12.67 -3.44
CA GLN A 138 13.14 13.59 -4.15
C GLN A 138 12.56 14.67 -3.25
N LEU A 139 12.31 14.35 -1.99
CA LEU A 139 11.84 15.33 -1.00
C LEU A 139 12.99 16.23 -0.51
N GLY A 140 14.23 15.95 -0.89
CA GLY A 140 15.37 16.75 -0.53
C GLY A 140 15.91 16.52 0.88
N VAL A 141 15.48 15.43 1.54
CA VAL A 141 15.88 15.09 2.91
C VAL A 141 17.22 14.36 2.91
N ILE A 142 17.47 13.57 1.88
CA ILE A 142 18.69 12.81 1.68
C ILE A 142 19.30 13.25 0.35
N PRO A 143 20.63 13.45 0.26
CA PRO A 143 21.26 13.83 -1.01
C PRO A 143 21.06 12.75 -2.07
N ALA A 144 20.81 13.19 -3.32
CA ALA A 144 20.78 12.29 -4.46
C ALA A 144 22.21 11.93 -4.87
N PRO A 145 22.42 10.81 -5.60
CA PRO A 145 23.74 10.43 -6.08
C PRO A 145 24.37 11.57 -6.89
N GLY A 146 25.63 11.89 -6.62
CA GLY A 146 26.36 12.94 -7.31
C GLY A 146 26.20 14.34 -6.74
N GLN A 147 25.54 14.46 -5.62
CA GLN A 147 25.33 15.76 -4.95
C GLN A 147 26.09 15.85 -3.64
#